data_bb9e6df255b91cbc48ad8c8888fb1b78
#
_entry.id   bb9e6df255b91cbc48ad8c8888fb1b78
#
_cell.length_a   1.000
_cell.length_b   1.000
_cell.length_c   1.000
_cell.angle_alpha   90.00
_cell.angle_beta   90.00
_cell.angle_gamma   90.00
#
_symmetry.space_group_name_H-M   'P 1'
#
loop_
_entity.id
_entity.type
_entity.pdbx_description
1 polymer ?
#
loop_
_entity_poly.entity_id
_entity_poly.type
_entity_poly.pdbx_seq_one_letter_code
_entity_poly.pdbx_strand_id
1 'polypeptide(L)'
;MPDLSPLLAAALAHAARGWHVFPLRPDHPQAAEDEAKRPAFPNRCTADRCDRTDPRCRAAGRHVGWEERATTDPTRIRRAWSARPYGVGIACGPSGLLVVDLDVPKHPDDTPPAEWAGMRDGVDVLTALAARHNGTIDATYTQTTGRGGSHLFYRHPASGPELRNTTGERGGLGWKVDTRAHGGYVVAAGSTVNGRPYTAALDVEPAPLPGWLAGLLAPAVRPVYRPTAVALPPDRRGRYLAAAIRRQVDHLTTAREGQRNHALFASAVALGQLAAGGALTEDDVWAVLEPAAASIGLPSREIAHTITNGLRVGARNPRRLHTAGRAA
;
A
#
# COMPACT_ATOMS: atom_id res chain seq x y z
N MET A 1 -18.53 -4.96 -39.81
CA MET A 1 -17.48 -5.02 -38.78
C MET A 1 -17.77 -6.22 -37.93
N PRO A 2 -16.83 -7.18 -37.69
CA PRO A 2 -17.07 -8.24 -36.72
C PRO A 2 -17.42 -7.61 -35.39
N ASP A 3 -18.46 -8.14 -34.74
CA ASP A 3 -18.95 -7.66 -33.47
C ASP A 3 -17.84 -7.82 -32.44
N LEU A 4 -17.36 -6.70 -31.88
CA LEU A 4 -16.33 -6.71 -30.81
C LEU A 4 -16.94 -7.34 -29.56
N SER A 5 -16.22 -8.26 -28.92
CA SER A 5 -16.69 -8.78 -27.64
C SER A 5 -16.91 -7.60 -26.67
N PRO A 6 -17.94 -7.62 -25.81
CA PRO A 6 -18.21 -6.52 -24.86
C PRO A 6 -17.01 -6.14 -24.02
N LEU A 7 -16.21 -7.10 -23.58
CA LEU A 7 -14.99 -6.87 -22.79
C LEU A 7 -13.89 -6.16 -23.59
N LEU A 8 -13.72 -6.52 -24.88
CA LEU A 8 -12.80 -5.82 -25.77
C LEU A 8 -13.25 -4.37 -26.01
N ALA A 9 -14.55 -4.18 -26.24
CA ALA A 9 -15.12 -2.84 -26.43
C ALA A 9 -14.91 -1.97 -25.18
N ALA A 10 -15.16 -2.52 -23.99
CA ALA A 10 -14.92 -1.82 -22.72
C ALA A 10 -13.44 -1.45 -22.55
N ALA A 11 -12.52 -2.39 -22.80
CA ALA A 11 -11.08 -2.14 -22.68
C ALA A 11 -10.62 -1.02 -23.63
N LEU A 12 -11.09 -1.00 -24.87
CA LEU A 12 -10.78 0.04 -25.84
C LEU A 12 -11.40 1.39 -25.47
N ALA A 13 -12.63 1.40 -24.94
CA ALA A 13 -13.29 2.63 -24.49
C ALA A 13 -12.55 3.29 -23.33
N HIS A 14 -12.11 2.51 -22.33
CA HIS A 14 -11.31 3.03 -21.22
C HIS A 14 -9.93 3.51 -21.69
N ALA A 15 -9.28 2.77 -22.61
CA ALA A 15 -8.00 3.19 -23.17
C ALA A 15 -8.10 4.48 -23.99
N ALA A 16 -9.22 4.71 -24.69
CA ALA A 16 -9.48 5.95 -25.43
C ALA A 16 -9.57 7.18 -24.53
N ARG A 17 -9.91 7.00 -23.22
CA ARG A 17 -9.85 8.07 -22.18
C ARG A 17 -8.44 8.32 -21.67
N GLY A 18 -7.43 7.61 -22.16
CA GLY A 18 -6.07 7.64 -21.64
C GLY A 18 -5.84 6.74 -20.43
N TRP A 19 -6.80 5.90 -20.05
CA TRP A 19 -6.67 5.01 -18.90
C TRP A 19 -5.94 3.73 -19.31
N HIS A 20 -4.88 3.42 -18.59
CA HIS A 20 -4.04 2.26 -18.84
C HIS A 20 -4.73 0.99 -18.35
N VAL A 21 -5.13 0.15 -19.30
CA VAL A 21 -5.83 -1.10 -19.02
C VAL A 21 -4.90 -2.31 -19.06
N PHE A 22 -5.28 -3.34 -18.31
CA PHE A 22 -4.61 -4.64 -18.33
C PHE A 22 -5.62 -5.77 -18.07
N PRO A 23 -5.35 -7.01 -18.54
CA PRO A 23 -6.26 -8.12 -18.39
C PRO A 23 -6.34 -8.60 -16.94
N LEU A 24 -7.56 -8.73 -16.43
CA LEU A 24 -7.90 -9.47 -15.22
C LEU A 24 -8.27 -10.92 -15.60
N ARG A 25 -8.21 -11.83 -14.65
CA ARG A 25 -8.61 -13.22 -14.87
C ARG A 25 -10.06 -13.28 -15.34
N PRO A 26 -10.37 -14.21 -16.28
CA PRO A 26 -11.75 -14.40 -16.71
C PRO A 26 -12.66 -14.69 -15.53
N ASP A 27 -13.85 -14.11 -15.57
CA ASP A 27 -14.89 -14.40 -14.57
C ASP A 27 -15.40 -15.83 -14.77
N HIS A 28 -15.49 -16.57 -13.67
CA HIS A 28 -15.99 -17.94 -13.69
C HIS A 28 -16.90 -18.14 -12.47
N PRO A 29 -18.15 -18.63 -12.65
CA PRO A 29 -19.13 -18.76 -11.57
C PRO A 29 -18.69 -19.61 -10.37
N GLN A 30 -17.73 -20.49 -10.56
CA GLN A 30 -17.20 -21.40 -9.53
C GLN A 30 -15.85 -20.92 -8.95
N ALA A 31 -15.31 -19.77 -9.42
CA ALA A 31 -14.07 -19.24 -8.91
C ALA A 31 -14.28 -18.61 -7.52
N ALA A 32 -13.20 -18.56 -6.72
CA ALA A 32 -13.22 -17.78 -5.50
C ALA A 32 -13.54 -16.31 -5.80
N GLU A 33 -14.27 -15.66 -4.90
CA GLU A 33 -14.85 -14.33 -5.12
C GLU A 33 -13.87 -13.29 -5.69
N ASP A 34 -12.63 -13.32 -5.23
CA ASP A 34 -11.62 -12.34 -5.63
C ASP A 34 -10.75 -12.80 -6.81
N GLU A 35 -11.01 -13.99 -7.35
CA GLU A 35 -10.17 -14.55 -8.42
C GLU A 35 -10.27 -13.73 -9.71
N ALA A 36 -11.46 -13.32 -10.10
CA ALA A 36 -11.70 -12.51 -11.30
C ALA A 36 -11.16 -11.06 -11.16
N LYS A 37 -10.87 -10.61 -9.94
CA LYS A 37 -10.24 -9.30 -9.69
C LYS A 37 -8.72 -9.34 -9.86
N ARG A 38 -8.10 -10.51 -9.94
CA ARG A 38 -6.65 -10.65 -10.00
C ARG A 38 -6.10 -10.42 -11.41
N PRO A 39 -4.90 -9.82 -11.54
CA PRO A 39 -4.22 -9.73 -12.82
C PRO A 39 -4.04 -11.11 -13.48
N ALA A 40 -4.34 -11.20 -14.78
CA ALA A 40 -4.24 -12.45 -15.55
C ALA A 40 -2.80 -12.76 -16.00
N PHE A 41 -1.83 -12.55 -15.15
CA PHE A 41 -0.43 -12.86 -15.43
C PHE A 41 -0.04 -14.22 -14.84
N PRO A 42 0.96 -14.92 -15.43
CA PRO A 42 1.41 -16.21 -14.94
C PRO A 42 1.79 -16.15 -13.46
N ASN A 43 1.33 -17.11 -12.67
CA ASN A 43 1.63 -17.22 -11.23
C ASN A 43 3.14 -17.35 -10.91
N ARG A 44 3.95 -17.69 -11.93
CA ARG A 44 5.40 -17.87 -11.81
C ARG A 44 6.18 -16.55 -11.90
N CYS A 45 5.51 -15.48 -12.27
CA CYS A 45 6.13 -14.18 -12.46
C CYS A 45 5.68 -13.20 -11.37
N THR A 46 6.16 -13.39 -10.15
CA THR A 46 6.08 -12.41 -9.06
C THR A 46 7.43 -11.77 -8.81
N ALA A 47 7.47 -10.59 -8.15
CA ALA A 47 8.70 -9.87 -7.91
C ALA A 47 9.82 -10.76 -7.31
N ASP A 48 9.48 -11.56 -6.31
CA ASP A 48 10.42 -12.39 -5.55
C ASP A 48 10.71 -13.75 -6.20
N ARG A 49 9.90 -14.18 -7.19
CA ARG A 49 9.98 -15.50 -7.83
C ARG A 49 9.98 -15.43 -9.36
N CYS A 50 10.46 -14.33 -9.91
CA CYS A 50 10.53 -14.16 -11.35
C CYS A 50 11.70 -14.96 -11.93
N ASP A 51 11.40 -16.05 -12.63
CA ASP A 51 12.36 -16.88 -13.36
C ASP A 51 12.79 -16.27 -14.70
N ARG A 52 12.27 -15.07 -15.06
CA ARG A 52 12.53 -14.36 -16.33
C ARG A 52 12.17 -15.15 -17.59
N THR A 53 11.33 -16.14 -17.49
CA THR A 53 10.84 -16.90 -18.68
C THR A 53 9.89 -16.05 -19.51
N ASP A 54 9.17 -15.10 -18.89
CA ASP A 54 8.36 -14.13 -19.63
C ASP A 54 9.25 -13.21 -20.48
N PRO A 55 8.95 -13.03 -21.80
CA PRO A 55 9.79 -12.24 -22.71
C PRO A 55 10.03 -10.80 -22.24
N ARG A 56 9.07 -10.15 -21.57
CA ARG A 56 9.22 -8.79 -21.06
C ARG A 56 10.16 -8.73 -19.86
N CYS A 57 10.02 -9.68 -18.94
CA CYS A 57 10.94 -9.77 -17.79
C CYS A 57 12.36 -10.07 -18.24
N ARG A 58 12.50 -10.89 -19.29
CA ARG A 58 13.80 -11.19 -19.91
C ARG A 58 14.42 -9.97 -20.57
N ALA A 59 13.64 -9.26 -21.38
CA ALA A 59 14.10 -8.05 -22.06
C ALA A 59 14.48 -6.93 -21.08
N ALA A 60 13.73 -6.80 -19.98
CA ALA A 60 13.99 -5.80 -18.94
C ALA A 60 15.10 -6.20 -17.95
N GLY A 61 15.56 -7.46 -17.96
CA GLY A 61 16.52 -7.99 -16.98
C GLY A 61 15.97 -8.10 -15.54
N ARG A 62 14.69 -7.79 -15.32
CA ARG A 62 13.99 -7.79 -14.02
C ARG A 62 12.53 -8.20 -14.17
N HIS A 63 11.85 -8.37 -13.03
CA HIS A 63 10.41 -8.54 -13.04
C HIS A 63 9.71 -7.28 -13.60
N VAL A 64 8.78 -7.49 -14.51
CA VAL A 64 7.87 -6.46 -15.04
C VAL A 64 6.47 -6.77 -14.53
N GLY A 65 6.00 -5.96 -13.60
CA GLY A 65 4.71 -6.16 -12.92
C GLY A 65 3.51 -5.82 -13.80
N TRP A 66 2.31 -6.03 -13.26
CA TRP A 66 1.05 -5.77 -13.94
C TRP A 66 0.89 -4.29 -14.30
N GLU A 67 1.33 -3.38 -13.43
CA GLU A 67 1.21 -1.94 -13.64
C GLU A 67 2.04 -1.46 -14.83
N GLU A 68 3.28 -1.93 -14.96
CA GLU A 68 4.15 -1.64 -16.11
C GLU A 68 3.65 -2.31 -17.41
N ARG A 69 2.79 -3.31 -17.29
CA ARG A 69 2.16 -4.01 -18.43
C ARG A 69 0.88 -3.33 -18.90
N ALA A 70 0.27 -2.51 -18.07
CA ALA A 70 -0.91 -1.75 -18.42
C ALA A 70 -0.64 -0.84 -19.62
N THR A 71 -1.65 -0.60 -20.45
CA THR A 71 -1.43 0.07 -21.74
C THR A 71 -2.69 0.76 -22.27
N THR A 72 -2.50 1.82 -23.03
CA THR A 72 -3.52 2.46 -23.86
C THR A 72 -3.41 2.08 -25.34
N ASP A 73 -2.39 1.26 -25.72
CA ASP A 73 -2.18 0.83 -27.11
C ASP A 73 -3.28 -0.12 -27.58
N PRO A 74 -4.12 0.28 -28.56
CA PRO A 74 -5.24 -0.52 -29.04
C PRO A 74 -4.81 -1.83 -29.68
N THR A 75 -3.61 -1.91 -30.26
CA THR A 75 -3.10 -3.15 -30.89
C THR A 75 -2.81 -4.20 -29.81
N ARG A 76 -2.17 -3.78 -28.72
CA ARG A 76 -1.91 -4.68 -27.59
C ARG A 76 -3.20 -5.11 -26.89
N ILE A 77 -4.18 -4.20 -26.77
CA ILE A 77 -5.50 -4.48 -26.20
C ILE A 77 -6.24 -5.50 -27.05
N ARG A 78 -6.38 -5.27 -28.38
CA ARG A 78 -7.03 -6.22 -29.29
C ARG A 78 -6.39 -7.61 -29.20
N ARG A 79 -5.07 -7.69 -29.25
CA ARG A 79 -4.36 -8.97 -29.13
C ARG A 79 -4.69 -9.71 -27.82
N ALA A 80 -4.76 -9.02 -26.69
CA ALA A 80 -5.02 -9.66 -25.41
C ALA A 80 -6.46 -10.16 -25.31
N TRP A 81 -7.44 -9.31 -25.59
CA TRP A 81 -8.86 -9.66 -25.42
C TRP A 81 -9.45 -10.53 -26.56
N SER A 82 -8.77 -10.61 -27.72
CA SER A 82 -9.11 -11.62 -28.75
C SER A 82 -8.66 -13.02 -28.35
N ALA A 83 -7.71 -13.16 -27.44
CA ALA A 83 -7.21 -14.46 -27.00
C ALA A 83 -8.09 -15.12 -25.93
N ARG A 84 -8.70 -14.32 -25.03
CA ARG A 84 -9.56 -14.81 -23.94
C ARG A 84 -10.50 -13.69 -23.45
N PRO A 85 -11.65 -14.04 -22.83
CA PRO A 85 -12.59 -13.08 -22.26
C PRO A 85 -12.08 -12.55 -20.91
N TYR A 86 -11.00 -11.83 -20.94
CA TYR A 86 -10.42 -11.21 -19.73
C TYR A 86 -11.31 -10.09 -19.21
N GLY A 87 -11.47 -9.99 -17.88
CA GLY A 87 -11.94 -8.77 -17.26
C GLY A 87 -10.97 -7.61 -17.52
N VAL A 88 -11.42 -6.40 -17.31
CA VAL A 88 -10.63 -5.18 -17.53
C VAL A 88 -10.21 -4.58 -16.19
N GLY A 89 -8.90 -4.47 -15.96
CA GLY A 89 -8.33 -3.71 -14.86
C GLY A 89 -7.87 -2.35 -15.37
N ILE A 90 -8.10 -1.28 -14.60
CA ILE A 90 -7.53 0.06 -14.83
C ILE A 90 -6.42 0.28 -13.81
N ALA A 91 -5.20 0.49 -14.28
CA ALA A 91 -4.05 0.87 -13.46
C ALA A 91 -4.14 2.35 -13.07
N CYS A 92 -4.38 2.65 -11.80
CA CYS A 92 -4.65 4.02 -11.37
C CYS A 92 -3.43 4.94 -11.56
N GLY A 93 -2.24 4.51 -11.13
CA GLY A 93 -1.02 5.32 -11.25
C GLY A 93 -0.72 5.78 -12.68
N PRO A 94 -0.50 4.88 -13.65
CA PRO A 94 -0.24 5.23 -15.05
C PRO A 94 -1.38 6.01 -15.73
N SER A 95 -2.61 5.87 -15.22
CA SER A 95 -3.79 6.60 -15.71
C SER A 95 -3.95 8.00 -15.12
N GLY A 96 -3.08 8.39 -14.19
CA GLY A 96 -3.23 9.67 -13.48
C GLY A 96 -4.50 9.75 -12.63
N LEU A 97 -4.95 8.62 -12.09
CA LEU A 97 -6.20 8.51 -11.33
C LEU A 97 -5.95 8.22 -9.85
N LEU A 98 -6.84 8.77 -9.03
CA LEU A 98 -7.11 8.30 -7.68
C LEU A 98 -8.58 7.90 -7.61
N VAL A 99 -8.84 6.66 -7.24
CA VAL A 99 -10.19 6.13 -7.11
C VAL A 99 -10.53 5.97 -5.63
N VAL A 100 -11.64 6.56 -5.21
CA VAL A 100 -12.25 6.31 -3.89
C VAL A 100 -13.21 5.15 -4.07
N ASP A 101 -12.92 4.06 -3.36
CA ASP A 101 -13.67 2.81 -3.40
C ASP A 101 -14.56 2.75 -2.15
N LEU A 102 -15.87 2.89 -2.38
CA LEU A 102 -16.90 2.95 -1.36
C LEU A 102 -17.60 1.60 -1.29
N ASP A 103 -17.19 0.80 -0.34
CA ASP A 103 -17.76 -0.54 -0.13
C ASP A 103 -19.08 -0.49 0.66
N VAL A 104 -19.91 -1.51 0.44
CA VAL A 104 -21.07 -1.84 1.28
C VAL A 104 -20.73 -2.99 2.24
N PRO A 105 -21.44 -3.15 3.37
CA PRO A 105 -21.29 -4.30 4.25
C PRO A 105 -21.49 -5.61 3.49
N LYS A 106 -20.62 -6.59 3.74
CA LYS A 106 -20.64 -7.90 3.06
C LYS A 106 -21.47 -8.94 3.82
N HIS A 107 -21.62 -8.75 5.12
CA HIS A 107 -22.34 -9.63 6.04
C HIS A 107 -23.13 -8.80 7.06
N PRO A 108 -24.20 -9.33 7.69
CA PRO A 108 -24.94 -8.64 8.74
C PRO A 108 -24.09 -8.20 9.95
N ASP A 109 -23.02 -8.95 10.23
CA ASP A 109 -22.09 -8.65 11.34
C ASP A 109 -21.01 -7.62 10.98
N ASP A 110 -20.98 -7.17 9.72
CA ASP A 110 -20.05 -6.15 9.24
C ASP A 110 -20.56 -4.75 9.61
N THR A 111 -20.54 -4.47 10.91
CA THR A 111 -21.09 -3.25 11.51
C THR A 111 -20.03 -2.15 11.62
N PRO A 112 -20.45 -0.87 11.54
CA PRO A 112 -19.51 0.25 11.68
C PRO A 112 -18.89 0.28 13.09
N PRO A 113 -17.60 0.59 13.22
CA PRO A 113 -16.97 0.85 14.51
C PRO A 113 -17.58 2.09 15.18
N ALA A 114 -17.35 2.26 16.49
CA ALA A 114 -17.96 3.32 17.31
C ALA A 114 -17.78 4.74 16.72
N GLU A 115 -16.65 5.01 16.07
CA GLU A 115 -16.38 6.30 15.40
C GLU A 115 -17.38 6.59 14.26
N TRP A 116 -17.88 5.54 13.61
CA TRP A 116 -18.79 5.60 12.46
C TRP A 116 -20.17 5.04 12.80
N ALA A 117 -20.54 5.04 14.09
CA ALA A 117 -21.84 4.54 14.52
C ALA A 117 -23.00 5.22 13.77
N GLY A 118 -23.93 4.43 13.26
CA GLY A 118 -25.06 4.91 12.47
C GLY A 118 -24.82 5.06 10.97
N MET A 119 -23.58 4.90 10.49
CA MET A 119 -23.30 4.86 9.05
C MET A 119 -23.64 3.48 8.48
N ARG A 120 -24.17 3.46 7.26
CA ARG A 120 -24.65 2.22 6.60
C ARG A 120 -23.59 1.62 5.68
N ASP A 121 -22.75 2.49 5.07
CA ASP A 121 -21.77 2.11 4.04
C ASP A 121 -20.68 3.18 3.87
N GLY A 122 -19.79 2.97 2.90
CA GLY A 122 -18.71 3.91 2.59
C GLY A 122 -19.21 5.27 2.06
N VAL A 123 -20.40 5.33 1.46
CA VAL A 123 -20.97 6.60 0.98
C VAL A 123 -21.35 7.49 2.15
N ASP A 124 -21.98 6.93 3.18
CA ASP A 124 -22.31 7.66 4.40
C ASP A 124 -21.04 8.18 5.09
N VAL A 125 -19.99 7.34 5.18
CA VAL A 125 -18.69 7.72 5.78
C VAL A 125 -18.02 8.84 4.99
N LEU A 126 -17.93 8.74 3.66
CA LEU A 126 -17.34 9.79 2.84
C LEU A 126 -18.12 11.11 2.94
N THR A 127 -19.46 11.03 3.00
CA THR A 127 -20.33 12.19 3.18
C THR A 127 -20.09 12.88 4.53
N ALA A 128 -19.98 12.08 5.60
CA ALA A 128 -19.65 12.59 6.92
C ALA A 128 -18.26 13.24 6.98
N LEU A 129 -17.27 12.64 6.30
CA LEU A 129 -15.93 13.23 6.17
C LEU A 129 -15.97 14.58 5.45
N ALA A 130 -16.67 14.65 4.32
CA ALA A 130 -16.82 15.91 3.58
C ALA A 130 -17.43 16.99 4.48
N ALA A 131 -18.48 16.68 5.23
CA ALA A 131 -19.10 17.60 6.18
C ALA A 131 -18.14 18.04 7.29
N ARG A 132 -17.38 17.12 7.88
CA ARG A 132 -16.37 17.42 8.92
C ARG A 132 -15.27 18.37 8.44
N HIS A 133 -14.96 18.34 7.14
CA HIS A 133 -13.89 19.15 6.53
C HIS A 133 -14.41 20.33 5.71
N ASN A 134 -15.69 20.68 5.83
CA ASN A 134 -16.35 21.71 5.03
C ASN A 134 -16.10 21.53 3.51
N GLY A 135 -16.01 20.28 3.08
CA GLY A 135 -15.72 19.88 1.71
C GLY A 135 -16.97 19.50 0.94
N THR A 136 -16.82 19.41 -0.38
CA THR A 136 -17.86 18.92 -1.30
C THR A 136 -17.38 17.62 -1.95
N ILE A 137 -18.33 16.80 -2.39
CA ILE A 137 -18.10 15.64 -3.25
C ILE A 137 -18.61 16.05 -4.63
N ASP A 138 -17.67 16.45 -5.49
CA ASP A 138 -18.01 16.92 -6.83
C ASP A 138 -18.42 15.74 -7.73
N ALA A 139 -19.29 16.03 -8.70
CA ALA A 139 -19.65 15.06 -9.73
C ALA A 139 -18.41 14.64 -10.50
N THR A 140 -18.14 13.35 -10.54
CA THR A 140 -16.98 12.76 -11.20
C THR A 140 -17.37 11.43 -11.84
N TYR A 141 -16.53 10.88 -12.72
CA TYR A 141 -16.82 9.56 -13.26
C TYR A 141 -17.02 8.57 -12.10
N THR A 142 -18.19 7.93 -12.14
CA THR A 142 -18.62 7.01 -11.08
C THR A 142 -19.07 5.70 -11.69
N GLN A 143 -18.63 4.60 -11.11
CA GLN A 143 -19.14 3.27 -11.46
C GLN A 143 -19.70 2.56 -10.24
N THR A 144 -20.71 1.72 -10.46
CA THR A 144 -21.24 0.79 -9.46
C THR A 144 -20.47 -0.51 -9.54
N THR A 145 -20.08 -1.05 -8.39
CA THR A 145 -19.41 -2.35 -8.29
C THR A 145 -20.43 -3.49 -8.27
N GLY A 146 -20.01 -4.70 -8.57
CA GLY A 146 -20.89 -5.88 -8.62
C GLY A 146 -21.62 -6.20 -7.30
N ARG A 147 -21.22 -5.62 -6.17
CA ARG A 147 -21.90 -5.75 -4.87
C ARG A 147 -22.68 -4.52 -4.45
N GLY A 148 -22.81 -3.53 -5.31
CA GLY A 148 -23.57 -2.30 -5.03
C GLY A 148 -22.76 -1.19 -4.38
N GLY A 149 -21.47 -1.36 -4.17
CA GLY A 149 -20.55 -0.27 -3.80
C GLY A 149 -20.31 0.66 -4.98
N SER A 150 -19.54 1.73 -4.76
CA SER A 150 -19.25 2.73 -5.78
C SER A 150 -17.76 3.05 -5.86
N HIS A 151 -17.26 3.24 -7.07
CA HIS A 151 -15.93 3.83 -7.31
C HIS A 151 -16.10 5.24 -7.85
N LEU A 152 -15.52 6.23 -7.16
CA LEU A 152 -15.44 7.61 -7.63
C LEU A 152 -14.02 7.87 -8.16
N PHE A 153 -13.93 8.26 -9.43
CA PHE A 153 -12.64 8.46 -10.10
C PHE A 153 -12.29 9.95 -10.12
N TYR A 154 -11.17 10.28 -9.53
CA TYR A 154 -10.63 11.64 -9.53
C TYR A 154 -9.31 11.69 -10.27
N ARG A 155 -8.98 12.83 -10.88
CA ARG A 155 -7.63 13.08 -11.39
C ARG A 155 -6.68 13.21 -10.21
N HIS A 156 -5.60 12.43 -10.25
CA HIS A 156 -4.51 12.55 -9.27
C HIS A 156 -3.92 13.96 -9.33
N PRO A 157 -3.63 14.61 -8.19
CA PRO A 157 -2.98 15.91 -8.19
C PRO A 157 -1.66 15.90 -8.97
N ALA A 158 -1.46 16.92 -9.82
CA ALA A 158 -0.22 17.05 -10.59
C ALA A 158 0.99 17.50 -9.75
N SER A 159 0.74 18.01 -8.55
CA SER A 159 1.75 18.49 -7.61
C SER A 159 1.46 17.95 -6.21
N GLY A 160 2.47 17.95 -5.36
CA GLY A 160 2.38 17.40 -4.01
C GLY A 160 2.96 15.99 -3.89
N PRO A 161 2.76 15.32 -2.75
CA PRO A 161 3.25 13.97 -2.54
C PRO A 161 2.48 12.96 -3.39
N GLU A 162 3.16 11.90 -3.83
CA GLU A 162 2.52 10.78 -4.50
C GLU A 162 1.52 10.09 -3.55
N LEU A 163 0.24 10.13 -3.92
CA LEU A 163 -0.81 9.44 -3.17
C LEU A 163 -0.84 7.97 -3.56
N ARG A 164 -1.01 7.12 -2.56
CA ARG A 164 -1.02 5.66 -2.71
C ARG A 164 -2.33 5.06 -2.22
N ASN A 165 -2.44 3.75 -2.36
CA ASN A 165 -3.58 3.01 -1.85
C ASN A 165 -3.69 3.15 -0.34
N THR A 166 -4.92 3.30 0.15
CA THR A 166 -5.23 3.18 1.57
C THR A 166 -6.33 2.14 1.78
N THR A 167 -6.39 1.58 2.98
CA THR A 167 -7.52 0.77 3.43
C THR A 167 -8.15 1.45 4.63
N GLY A 168 -9.47 1.59 4.61
CA GLY A 168 -10.21 2.43 5.54
C GLY A 168 -9.90 2.20 7.02
N GLU A 169 -9.67 0.95 7.41
CA GLU A 169 -9.43 0.58 8.81
C GLU A 169 -7.97 0.73 9.25
N ARG A 170 -7.03 0.96 8.32
CA ARG A 170 -5.58 0.98 8.59
C ARG A 170 -4.93 2.29 8.13
N GLY A 171 -5.39 3.39 8.70
CA GLY A 171 -4.84 4.71 8.34
C GLY A 171 -5.39 5.28 7.03
N GLY A 172 -6.56 4.78 6.58
CA GLY A 172 -7.31 5.31 5.46
C GLY A 172 -8.37 6.33 5.90
N LEU A 173 -9.35 6.55 5.04
CA LEU A 173 -10.37 7.57 5.21
C LEU A 173 -11.47 7.18 6.23
N GLY A 174 -11.63 5.89 6.52
CA GLY A 174 -12.65 5.41 7.44
C GLY A 174 -13.30 4.09 6.97
N TRP A 175 -14.22 3.59 7.76
CA TRP A 175 -14.90 2.32 7.52
C TRP A 175 -15.53 2.28 6.12
N LYS A 176 -15.25 1.23 5.35
CA LYS A 176 -15.74 1.01 3.97
C LYS A 176 -15.29 2.07 2.94
N VAL A 177 -14.23 2.83 3.22
CA VAL A 177 -13.67 3.82 2.30
C VAL A 177 -12.21 3.51 2.04
N ASP A 178 -11.94 2.82 0.95
CA ASP A 178 -10.60 2.53 0.45
C ASP A 178 -10.18 3.53 -0.64
N THR A 179 -8.90 3.66 -0.89
CA THR A 179 -8.41 4.37 -2.08
C THR A 179 -7.48 3.51 -2.91
N ARG A 180 -7.53 3.71 -4.23
CA ARG A 180 -6.63 3.09 -5.21
C ARG A 180 -5.98 4.21 -6.02
N ALA A 181 -4.66 4.30 -5.94
CA ALA A 181 -3.88 5.33 -6.62
C ALA A 181 -2.60 4.70 -7.19
N HIS A 182 -1.45 5.30 -7.00
CA HIS A 182 -0.18 4.76 -7.48
C HIS A 182 0.11 3.37 -6.86
N GLY A 183 0.40 2.38 -7.69
CA GLY A 183 0.55 0.98 -7.27
C GLY A 183 -0.79 0.25 -7.05
N GLY A 184 -1.91 0.86 -7.41
CA GLY A 184 -3.25 0.31 -7.29
C GLY A 184 -4.00 0.20 -8.62
N TYR A 185 -5.07 -0.60 -8.60
CA TYR A 185 -5.97 -0.74 -9.74
C TYR A 185 -7.40 -1.00 -9.26
N VAL A 186 -8.33 -0.82 -10.18
CA VAL A 186 -9.74 -1.17 -10.01
C VAL A 186 -10.22 -2.04 -11.14
N VAL A 187 -11.29 -2.82 -10.88
CA VAL A 187 -12.06 -3.50 -11.93
C VAL A 187 -12.86 -2.44 -12.67
N ALA A 188 -12.78 -2.41 -13.99
CA ALA A 188 -13.45 -1.43 -14.83
C ALA A 188 -14.90 -1.78 -15.12
N ALA A 189 -15.73 -0.76 -15.36
CA ALA A 189 -17.06 -0.91 -15.91
C ALA A 189 -17.01 -1.68 -17.25
N GLY A 190 -18.00 -2.57 -17.48
CA GLY A 190 -18.02 -3.53 -18.58
C GLY A 190 -17.45 -4.90 -18.21
N SER A 191 -16.82 -5.04 -17.03
CA SER A 191 -16.38 -6.33 -16.49
C SER A 191 -17.43 -6.94 -15.57
N THR A 192 -17.31 -8.24 -15.32
CA THR A 192 -18.08 -8.97 -14.30
C THR A 192 -17.17 -9.60 -13.26
N VAL A 193 -17.66 -9.75 -12.06
CA VAL A 193 -17.02 -10.52 -10.98
C VAL A 193 -18.09 -11.39 -10.32
N ASN A 194 -17.93 -12.72 -10.41
CA ASN A 194 -18.92 -13.70 -9.99
C ASN A 194 -20.30 -13.46 -10.62
N GLY A 195 -20.33 -13.18 -11.91
CA GLY A 195 -21.52 -12.88 -12.68
C GLY A 195 -22.16 -11.51 -12.40
N ARG A 196 -21.58 -10.69 -11.50
CA ARG A 196 -22.09 -9.38 -11.12
C ARG A 196 -21.37 -8.29 -11.91
N PRO A 197 -22.11 -7.45 -12.66
CA PRO A 197 -21.49 -6.46 -13.53
C PRO A 197 -20.96 -5.26 -12.74
N TYR A 198 -19.88 -4.69 -13.26
CA TYR A 198 -19.43 -3.34 -12.98
C TYR A 198 -19.96 -2.41 -14.06
N THR A 199 -20.70 -1.36 -13.69
CA THR A 199 -21.38 -0.48 -14.64
C THR A 199 -21.06 0.99 -14.37
N ALA A 200 -20.92 1.77 -15.43
CA ALA A 200 -20.83 3.22 -15.29
C ALA A 200 -22.19 3.77 -14.82
N ALA A 201 -22.18 4.44 -13.65
CA ALA A 201 -23.34 5.11 -13.09
C ALA A 201 -23.41 6.58 -13.51
N LEU A 202 -22.25 7.23 -13.60
CA LEU A 202 -22.10 8.59 -14.13
C LEU A 202 -20.90 8.64 -15.07
N ASP A 203 -21.16 8.84 -16.34
CA ASP A 203 -20.15 8.84 -17.40
C ASP A 203 -19.76 10.26 -17.81
N VAL A 204 -18.93 10.88 -16.97
CA VAL A 204 -18.35 12.21 -17.16
C VAL A 204 -16.82 12.13 -17.05
N GLU A 205 -16.12 13.22 -17.34
CA GLU A 205 -14.68 13.29 -17.10
C GLU A 205 -14.38 13.27 -15.59
N PRO A 206 -13.30 12.59 -15.15
CA PRO A 206 -12.86 12.65 -13.76
C PRO A 206 -12.62 14.07 -13.29
N ALA A 207 -13.25 14.48 -12.19
CA ALA A 207 -12.98 15.76 -11.55
C ALA A 207 -11.57 15.78 -10.94
N PRO A 208 -10.97 16.96 -10.69
CA PRO A 208 -9.79 17.07 -9.85
C PRO A 208 -10.08 16.50 -8.46
N LEU A 209 -9.08 15.85 -7.83
CA LEU A 209 -9.25 15.41 -6.44
C LEU A 209 -9.49 16.62 -5.54
N PRO A 210 -10.58 16.67 -4.74
CA PRO A 210 -10.85 17.78 -3.84
C PRO A 210 -9.69 18.02 -2.85
N GLY A 211 -9.35 19.29 -2.61
CA GLY A 211 -8.20 19.64 -1.76
C GLY A 211 -8.30 19.10 -0.32
N TRP A 212 -9.51 19.08 0.26
CA TRP A 212 -9.75 18.51 1.58
C TRP A 212 -9.43 17.02 1.63
N LEU A 213 -9.80 16.30 0.57
CA LEU A 213 -9.57 14.85 0.47
C LEU A 213 -8.08 14.56 0.20
N ALA A 214 -7.44 15.35 -0.66
CA ALA A 214 -5.99 15.26 -0.89
C ALA A 214 -5.20 15.50 0.41
N GLY A 215 -5.64 16.44 1.25
CA GLY A 215 -5.04 16.71 2.55
C GLY A 215 -5.12 15.54 3.52
N LEU A 216 -6.25 14.82 3.55
CA LEU A 216 -6.44 13.61 4.38
C LEU A 216 -5.58 12.43 3.90
N LEU A 217 -5.37 12.32 2.60
CA LEU A 217 -4.59 11.24 1.98
C LEU A 217 -3.10 11.54 1.90
N ALA A 218 -2.71 12.79 2.13
CA ALA A 218 -1.31 13.17 2.11
C ALA A 218 -0.53 12.35 3.17
N PRO A 219 0.63 11.77 2.81
CA PRO A 219 1.47 11.10 3.78
C PRO A 219 1.80 12.06 4.92
N ALA A 220 1.70 11.58 6.16
CA ALA A 220 2.17 12.36 7.31
C ALA A 220 3.61 12.83 7.06
N VAL A 221 3.89 14.10 7.34
CA VAL A 221 5.24 14.65 7.25
C VAL A 221 6.14 13.82 8.16
N ARG A 222 7.06 13.08 7.56
CA ARG A 222 7.98 12.26 8.34
C ARG A 222 9.01 13.16 9.00
N PRO A 223 9.24 13.02 10.30
CA PRO A 223 10.32 13.75 10.95
C PRO A 223 11.64 13.38 10.30
N VAL A 224 12.47 14.39 10.04
CA VAL A 224 13.84 14.15 9.57
C VAL A 224 14.59 13.45 10.69
N TYR A 225 15.15 12.28 10.39
CA TYR A 225 15.96 11.55 11.36
C TYR A 225 17.14 12.43 11.80
N ARG A 226 17.23 12.69 13.10
CA ARG A 226 18.39 13.31 13.73
C ARG A 226 19.02 12.26 14.65
N PRO A 227 20.29 11.88 14.42
CA PRO A 227 20.97 10.94 15.28
C PRO A 227 20.95 11.43 16.74
N THR A 228 20.47 10.60 17.64
CA THR A 228 20.54 10.87 19.07
C THR A 228 21.89 10.42 19.59
N ALA A 229 22.61 11.31 20.24
CA ALA A 229 23.87 10.98 20.86
C ALA A 229 23.63 10.18 22.16
N VAL A 230 24.16 8.98 22.20
CA VAL A 230 24.23 8.15 23.42
C VAL A 230 25.61 8.36 24.05
N ALA A 231 25.65 8.64 25.33
CA ALA A 231 26.90 8.78 26.07
C ALA A 231 27.62 7.43 26.16
N LEU A 232 28.70 7.27 25.44
CA LEU A 232 29.48 6.02 25.39
C LEU A 232 30.89 6.25 25.95
N PRO A 233 31.49 5.23 26.59
CA PRO A 233 32.88 5.33 27.02
C PRO A 233 33.82 5.65 25.85
N PRO A 234 34.89 6.45 26.06
CA PRO A 234 35.82 6.83 24.98
C PRO A 234 36.79 5.74 24.56
N ASP A 235 36.63 4.56 25.09
CA ASP A 235 37.50 3.40 24.90
C ASP A 235 37.07 2.50 23.68
N ARG A 236 37.70 1.31 23.58
CA ARG A 236 37.37 0.29 22.56
C ARG A 236 35.93 -0.19 22.67
N ARG A 237 35.40 -0.28 23.89
CA ARG A 237 34.02 -0.71 24.17
C ARG A 237 33.03 0.31 23.60
N GLY A 238 33.24 1.58 23.84
CA GLY A 238 32.38 2.64 23.34
C GLY A 238 32.41 2.70 21.79
N ARG A 239 33.58 2.53 21.15
CA ARG A 239 33.66 2.42 19.69
C ARG A 239 32.85 1.23 19.12
N TYR A 240 32.90 0.09 19.80
CA TYR A 240 32.10 -1.07 19.43
C TYR A 240 30.61 -0.80 19.54
N LEU A 241 30.16 -0.19 20.66
CA LEU A 241 28.75 0.16 20.87
C LEU A 241 28.27 1.18 19.85
N ALA A 242 29.05 2.21 19.56
CA ALA A 242 28.74 3.18 18.51
C ALA A 242 28.56 2.53 17.14
N ALA A 243 29.42 1.56 16.80
CA ALA A 243 29.29 0.80 15.55
C ALA A 243 28.05 -0.12 15.55
N ALA A 244 27.73 -0.74 16.67
CA ALA A 244 26.55 -1.56 16.82
C ALA A 244 25.26 -0.74 16.65
N ILE A 245 25.15 0.38 17.35
CA ILE A 245 24.02 1.32 17.25
C ILE A 245 23.86 1.77 15.77
N ARG A 246 24.93 2.29 15.16
CA ARG A 246 24.89 2.75 13.78
C ARG A 246 24.38 1.68 12.84
N ARG A 247 24.91 0.45 12.93
CA ARG A 247 24.47 -0.67 12.09
C ARG A 247 22.96 -0.95 12.23
N GLN A 248 22.41 -0.90 13.44
CA GLN A 248 20.99 -1.15 13.67
C GLN A 248 20.12 0.00 13.17
N VAL A 249 20.56 1.23 13.32
CA VAL A 249 19.89 2.41 12.77
C VAL A 249 19.92 2.37 11.23
N ASP A 250 21.05 2.07 10.61
CA ASP A 250 21.17 1.94 9.16
C ASP A 250 20.26 0.80 8.63
N HIS A 251 20.26 -0.36 9.30
CA HIS A 251 19.37 -1.46 8.95
C HIS A 251 17.89 -1.04 8.99
N LEU A 252 17.48 -0.31 10.01
CA LEU A 252 16.13 0.18 10.16
C LEU A 252 15.77 1.24 9.12
N THR A 253 16.61 2.27 8.95
CA THR A 253 16.32 3.42 8.08
C THR A 253 16.35 3.08 6.59
N THR A 254 17.02 2.00 6.20
CA THR A 254 17.07 1.48 4.82
C THR A 254 16.01 0.41 4.53
N ALA A 255 15.20 0.03 5.51
CA ALA A 255 14.18 -1.00 5.36
C ALA A 255 13.08 -0.59 4.37
N ARG A 256 12.73 -1.51 3.47
CA ARG A 256 11.65 -1.31 2.49
C ARG A 256 10.28 -1.27 3.17
N GLU A 257 9.34 -0.62 2.52
CA GLU A 257 7.94 -0.67 2.92
C GLU A 257 7.47 -2.13 3.02
N GLY A 258 6.67 -2.44 4.06
CA GLY A 258 6.27 -3.82 4.39
C GLY A 258 7.27 -4.59 5.26
N GLN A 259 8.55 -4.14 5.34
CA GLN A 259 9.59 -4.77 6.19
C GLN A 259 10.02 -3.89 7.38
N ARG A 260 9.54 -2.65 7.48
CA ARG A 260 9.99 -1.66 8.46
C ARG A 260 9.79 -2.12 9.91
N ASN A 261 8.63 -2.69 10.21
CA ASN A 261 8.35 -3.19 11.56
C ASN A 261 9.22 -4.39 11.92
N HIS A 262 9.48 -5.29 10.95
CA HIS A 262 10.40 -6.42 11.15
C HIS A 262 11.85 -5.93 11.41
N ALA A 263 12.31 -4.94 10.64
CA ALA A 263 13.64 -4.34 10.84
C ALA A 263 13.75 -3.67 12.22
N LEU A 264 12.71 -2.92 12.65
CA LEU A 264 12.65 -2.34 13.98
C LEU A 264 12.72 -3.40 15.06
N PHE A 265 11.94 -4.48 14.94
CA PHE A 265 11.97 -5.58 15.90
C PHE A 265 13.35 -6.23 15.98
N ALA A 266 13.96 -6.56 14.85
CA ALA A 266 15.30 -7.16 14.81
C ALA A 266 16.36 -6.24 15.45
N SER A 267 16.30 -4.93 15.17
CA SER A 267 17.20 -3.93 15.75
C SER A 267 17.00 -3.80 17.25
N ALA A 268 15.74 -3.80 17.73
CA ALA A 268 15.42 -3.75 19.16
C ALA A 268 15.89 -5.01 19.90
N VAL A 269 15.79 -6.20 19.28
CA VAL A 269 16.34 -7.44 19.84
C VAL A 269 17.86 -7.33 19.95
N ALA A 270 18.55 -6.91 18.89
CA ALA A 270 20.02 -6.85 18.86
C ALA A 270 20.60 -5.87 19.86
N LEU A 271 20.01 -4.66 20.01
CA LEU A 271 20.42 -3.68 21.00
C LEU A 271 19.95 -4.07 22.42
N GLY A 272 18.79 -4.72 22.55
CA GLY A 272 18.26 -5.24 23.80
C GLY A 272 19.16 -6.33 24.41
N GLN A 273 19.84 -7.14 23.59
CA GLN A 273 20.86 -8.07 24.10
C GLN A 273 22.04 -7.35 24.75
N LEU A 274 22.45 -6.20 24.21
CA LEU A 274 23.52 -5.36 24.77
C LEU A 274 23.05 -4.63 26.04
N ALA A 275 21.80 -4.21 26.07
CA ALA A 275 21.19 -3.58 27.25
C ALA A 275 21.10 -4.59 28.40
N ALA A 276 20.59 -5.79 28.17
CA ALA A 276 20.51 -6.86 29.15
C ALA A 276 21.90 -7.34 29.63
N GLY A 277 22.94 -7.18 28.79
CA GLY A 277 24.33 -7.44 29.13
C GLY A 277 25.02 -6.32 29.91
N GLY A 278 24.32 -5.20 30.22
CA GLY A 278 24.84 -4.05 30.94
C GLY A 278 25.78 -3.15 30.12
N ALA A 279 25.70 -3.25 28.79
CA ALA A 279 26.54 -2.43 27.91
C ALA A 279 25.83 -1.15 27.43
N LEU A 280 24.51 -1.15 27.38
CA LEU A 280 23.60 -0.03 27.13
C LEU A 280 22.52 -0.04 28.21
N THR A 281 21.73 1.03 28.28
CA THR A 281 20.46 1.05 28.99
C THR A 281 19.29 0.81 28.03
N GLU A 282 18.13 0.45 28.54
CA GLU A 282 16.92 0.40 27.69
C GLU A 282 16.58 1.79 27.14
N ASP A 283 16.79 2.84 27.93
CA ASP A 283 16.60 4.23 27.49
C ASP A 283 17.52 4.60 26.32
N ASP A 284 18.75 4.12 26.29
CA ASP A 284 19.66 4.31 25.15
C ASP A 284 19.08 3.67 23.88
N VAL A 285 18.51 2.47 24.01
CA VAL A 285 17.89 1.77 22.88
C VAL A 285 16.66 2.53 22.38
N TRP A 286 15.82 3.02 23.27
CA TRP A 286 14.67 3.85 22.94
C TRP A 286 15.10 5.15 22.26
N ALA A 287 16.07 5.87 22.82
CA ALA A 287 16.55 7.15 22.30
C ALA A 287 17.05 7.07 20.86
N VAL A 288 17.60 5.93 20.43
CA VAL A 288 18.12 5.76 19.05
C VAL A 288 17.10 5.15 18.10
N LEU A 289 16.26 4.21 18.54
CA LEU A 289 15.35 3.49 17.63
C LEU A 289 14.04 4.22 17.39
N GLU A 290 13.47 4.91 18.38
CA GLU A 290 12.21 5.64 18.23
C GLU A 290 12.27 6.72 17.14
N PRO A 291 13.23 7.68 17.15
CA PRO A 291 13.32 8.68 16.09
C PRO A 291 13.67 8.09 14.73
N ALA A 292 14.46 7.02 14.68
CA ALA A 292 14.78 6.31 13.45
C ALA A 292 13.52 5.65 12.85
N ALA A 293 12.72 4.99 13.67
CA ALA A 293 11.47 4.34 13.25
C ALA A 293 10.42 5.37 12.80
N ALA A 294 10.30 6.49 13.53
CA ALA A 294 9.40 7.59 13.16
C ALA A 294 9.79 8.21 11.81
N SER A 295 11.09 8.38 11.55
CA SER A 295 11.58 8.95 10.28
C SER A 295 11.22 8.11 9.04
N ILE A 296 11.06 6.79 9.19
CA ILE A 296 10.62 5.90 8.12
C ILE A 296 9.10 5.70 8.09
N GLY A 297 8.35 6.37 8.96
CA GLY A 297 6.89 6.43 8.95
C GLY A 297 6.19 5.28 9.68
N LEU A 298 6.82 4.69 10.68
CA LEU A 298 6.11 3.81 11.60
C LEU A 298 5.26 4.63 12.59
N PRO A 299 4.01 4.22 12.88
CA PRO A 299 3.16 4.89 13.87
C PRO A 299 3.72 4.75 15.30
N SER A 300 3.57 5.77 16.13
CA SER A 300 4.12 5.78 17.51
C SER A 300 3.67 4.58 18.36
N ARG A 301 2.40 4.16 18.23
CA ARG A 301 1.88 2.97 18.93
C ARG A 301 2.57 1.68 18.49
N GLU A 302 2.83 1.54 17.19
CA GLU A 302 3.53 0.38 16.63
C GLU A 302 5.00 0.38 17.05
N ILE A 303 5.66 1.55 17.02
CA ILE A 303 7.03 1.74 17.49
C ILE A 303 7.14 1.28 18.94
N ALA A 304 6.28 1.80 19.83
CA ALA A 304 6.30 1.49 21.24
C ALA A 304 6.14 -0.03 21.49
N HIS A 305 5.14 -0.63 20.87
CA HIS A 305 4.90 -2.06 21.02
C HIS A 305 6.09 -2.91 20.50
N THR A 306 6.67 -2.52 19.38
CA THR A 306 7.74 -3.30 18.73
C THR A 306 9.06 -3.19 19.48
N ILE A 307 9.45 -1.99 19.94
CA ILE A 307 10.67 -1.83 20.76
C ILE A 307 10.54 -2.59 22.08
N THR A 308 9.42 -2.45 22.80
CA THR A 308 9.18 -3.16 24.06
C THR A 308 9.30 -4.68 23.87
N ASN A 309 8.67 -5.23 22.83
CA ASN A 309 8.76 -6.66 22.54
C ASN A 309 10.18 -7.09 22.15
N GLY A 310 10.88 -6.28 21.36
CA GLY A 310 12.27 -6.57 20.97
C GLY A 310 13.21 -6.57 22.16
N LEU A 311 13.11 -5.59 23.07
CA LEU A 311 13.87 -5.56 24.34
C LEU A 311 13.61 -6.80 25.17
N ARG A 312 12.34 -7.18 25.36
CA ARG A 312 11.97 -8.39 26.12
C ARG A 312 12.55 -9.66 25.52
N VAL A 313 12.58 -9.78 24.18
CA VAL A 313 13.20 -10.94 23.50
C VAL A 313 14.72 -10.90 23.62
N GLY A 314 15.34 -9.73 23.44
CA GLY A 314 16.78 -9.52 23.59
C GLY A 314 17.28 -9.87 25.00
N ALA A 315 16.49 -9.54 26.03
CA ALA A 315 16.83 -9.85 27.42
C ALA A 315 16.95 -11.35 27.73
N ARG A 316 16.37 -12.21 26.89
CA ARG A 316 16.51 -13.69 27.07
C ARG A 316 17.91 -14.21 26.71
N ASN A 317 18.68 -13.44 25.93
CA ASN A 317 20.03 -13.81 25.49
C ASN A 317 21.00 -12.63 25.69
N PRO A 318 21.36 -12.26 26.95
CA PRO A 318 22.20 -11.11 27.26
C PRO A 318 23.58 -11.23 26.61
N ARG A 319 24.03 -10.15 25.96
CA ARG A 319 25.35 -10.09 25.33
C ARG A 319 26.29 -9.23 26.17
N ARG A 320 27.17 -9.87 26.94
CA ARG A 320 28.18 -9.20 27.77
C ARG A 320 29.42 -8.86 26.93
N LEU A 321 29.91 -7.64 27.06
CA LEU A 321 31.19 -7.25 26.48
C LEU A 321 32.28 -7.48 27.53
N HIS A 322 33.14 -8.44 27.28
CA HIS A 322 34.28 -8.70 28.16
C HIS A 322 35.29 -7.55 28.03
N THR A 323 35.63 -6.94 29.16
CA THR A 323 36.84 -6.14 29.26
C THR A 323 38.01 -7.13 29.19
N ALA A 324 38.78 -7.11 28.11
CA ALA A 324 40.05 -7.81 28.11
C ALA A 324 40.87 -7.18 29.25
N GLY A 325 40.98 -7.91 30.37
CA GLY A 325 41.88 -7.54 31.47
C GLY A 325 43.28 -7.43 30.89
N ARG A 326 43.95 -6.33 31.16
CA ARG A 326 45.40 -6.26 31.01
C ARG A 326 45.95 -7.41 31.85
N ALA A 327 46.48 -8.45 31.19
CA ALA A 327 47.46 -9.31 31.86
C ALA A 327 48.63 -8.41 32.24
N ALA A 328 48.91 -8.36 33.54
CA ALA A 328 50.03 -7.67 34.13
C ALA A 328 51.35 -8.37 33.71
#